data_91c745007a6e1c68604562299e749878
#
_entry.id   91c745007a6e1c68604562299e749878
#
_cell.length_a   1.000
_cell.length_b   1.000
_cell.length_c   1.000
_cell.angle_alpha   90.00
_cell.angle_beta   90.00
_cell.angle_gamma   90.00
#
_symmetry.space_group_name_H-M   'P 1'
#
loop_
_entity.id
_entity.type
_entity.pdbx_description
1 polymer ?
#
loop_
_entity_poly.entity_id
_entity_poly.type
_entity_poly.pdbx_seq_one_letter_code
_entity_poly.pdbx_strand_id
1 'polypeptide(L)' 'MKTNKEFFPVRGKIIELINRKQFRVECDNGKIITADVATRFRNEQGRRRAKIVVGERVIVEITLGDLEKGQIVSFEKKV' A
#
# COMPACT_ATOMS: atom_id res chain seq x y z
N MET A 1 25.08 6.54 9.67
CA MET A 1 24.35 6.64 9.98
C MET A 1 23.16 6.22 9.52
N LYS A 2 22.45 6.05 9.91
CA LYS A 2 21.46 5.57 9.54
C LYS A 2 20.47 6.39 9.17
N THR A 3 19.92 6.33 8.23
CA THR A 3 19.00 7.04 7.87
C THR A 3 17.82 6.63 8.43
N ASN A 4 17.11 7.35 9.00
CA ASN A 4 15.95 7.01 9.49
C ASN A 4 14.96 7.21 8.52
N LYS A 5 14.48 6.28 7.80
CA LYS A 5 13.45 6.42 6.98
C LYS A 5 12.28 6.32 7.80
N GLU A 6 11.50 7.33 7.94
CA GLU A 6 10.33 7.25 8.70
C GLU A 6 9.19 6.91 7.82
N PHE A 7 8.48 5.85 8.13
CA PHE A 7 7.30 5.45 7.40
C PHE A 7 6.11 5.73 8.27
N PHE A 8 5.00 6.10 7.69
CA PHE A 8 3.80 6.20 8.48
C PHE A 8 2.65 5.53 7.72
N PRO A 9 1.73 4.91 8.43
CA PRO A 9 0.66 4.16 7.80
C PRO A 9 -0.50 5.07 7.43
N VAL A 10 -1.11 4.81 6.29
CA VAL A 10 -2.25 5.56 5.85
C VAL A 10 -3.24 4.56 5.29
N ARG A 11 -4.50 4.72 5.59
CA ARG A 11 -5.50 3.84 5.05
C ARG A 11 -6.00 4.38 3.76
N GLY A 12 -6.34 3.53 2.85
CA GLY A 12 -6.84 3.97 1.56
C GLY A 12 -7.54 2.88 0.82
N LYS A 13 -8.04 3.23 -0.34
CA LYS A 13 -8.77 2.31 -1.17
C LYS A 13 -8.10 2.23 -2.52
N ILE A 14 -7.98 1.03 -3.08
CA ILE A 14 -7.36 0.87 -4.36
C ILE A 14 -8.36 1.31 -5.42
N ILE A 15 -7.96 2.26 -6.23
CA ILE A 15 -8.84 2.80 -7.26
C ILE A 15 -8.42 2.40 -8.66
N GLU A 16 -7.20 1.91 -8.82
CA GLU A 16 -6.76 1.57 -10.15
C GLU A 16 -5.60 0.59 -10.08
N LEU A 17 -5.54 -0.34 -11.01
CA LEU A 17 -4.43 -1.26 -11.10
C LEU A 17 -3.57 -0.74 -12.23
N ILE A 18 -2.38 -0.27 -11.92
CA ILE A 18 -1.51 0.28 -12.92
C ILE A 18 -0.81 -0.84 -13.67
N ASN A 19 -0.26 -1.78 -12.96
CA ASN A 19 0.33 -2.95 -13.58
C ASN A 19 0.39 -4.04 -12.52
N ARG A 20 1.03 -5.15 -12.79
CA ARG A 20 1.03 -6.24 -11.87
C ARG A 20 1.53 -5.95 -10.51
N LYS A 21 2.38 -4.95 -10.37
CA LYS A 21 2.96 -4.66 -9.08
C LYS A 21 2.59 -3.33 -8.51
N GLN A 22 1.93 -2.49 -9.26
CA GLN A 22 1.66 -1.15 -8.81
C GLN A 22 0.19 -0.81 -8.87
N PHE A 23 -0.27 -0.11 -7.87
CA PHE A 23 -1.65 0.25 -7.75
C PHE A 23 -1.79 1.72 -7.41
N ARG A 24 -2.90 2.29 -7.79
CA ARG A 24 -3.17 3.66 -7.40
C ARG A 24 -4.12 3.60 -6.25
N VAL A 25 -3.79 4.26 -5.17
CA VAL A 25 -4.56 4.20 -3.94
C VAL A 25 -5.00 5.60 -3.55
N GLU A 26 -6.29 5.74 -3.27
CA GLU A 26 -6.80 7.01 -2.81
C GLU A 26 -6.83 6.91 -1.30
N CYS A 27 -6.02 7.71 -0.64
CA CYS A 27 -5.90 7.67 0.80
C CYS A 27 -7.07 8.38 1.44
N ASP A 28 -7.33 8.07 2.69
CA ASP A 28 -8.45 8.68 3.39
C ASP A 28 -8.34 10.19 3.50
N ASN A 29 -7.14 10.71 3.40
CA ASN A 29 -6.96 12.15 3.47
C ASN A 29 -7.16 12.81 2.10
N GLY A 30 -7.57 12.03 1.11
CA GLY A 30 -7.84 12.60 -0.20
C GLY A 30 -6.70 12.53 -1.19
N LYS A 31 -5.50 12.21 -0.76
CA LYS A 31 -4.41 12.14 -1.67
C LYS A 31 -4.39 10.85 -2.42
N ILE A 32 -3.93 10.88 -3.66
CA ILE A 32 -3.82 9.68 -4.45
C ILE A 32 -2.35 9.39 -4.64
N ILE A 33 -1.94 8.18 -4.32
CA ILE A 33 -0.54 7.81 -4.40
C ILE A 33 -0.39 6.54 -5.23
N THR A 34 0.83 6.25 -5.63
CA THR A 34 1.14 5.01 -6.31
C THR A 34 1.77 4.09 -5.28
N ALA A 35 1.29 2.88 -5.18
CA ALA A 35 1.77 1.96 -4.17
C ALA A 35 2.21 0.63 -4.76
N ASP A 36 3.33 0.11 -4.26
CA ASP A 36 3.81 -1.19 -4.63
C ASP A 36 3.40 -2.12 -3.51
N VAL A 37 3.46 -3.40 -3.73
CA VAL A 37 3.15 -4.37 -2.69
C VAL A 37 4.44 -4.68 -1.95
N ALA A 38 4.42 -4.53 -0.65
CA ALA A 38 5.61 -4.78 0.15
C ALA A 38 5.97 -6.26 0.09
N THR A 39 7.24 -6.55 0.07
CA THR A 39 7.71 -7.92 0.01
C THR A 39 7.18 -8.74 1.16
N ARG A 40 7.19 -8.15 2.34
CA ARG A 40 6.73 -8.84 3.51
C ARG A 40 5.27 -9.26 3.35
N PHE A 41 4.46 -8.38 2.78
CA PHE A 41 3.06 -8.67 2.60
C PHE A 41 2.90 -9.80 1.58
N ARG A 42 3.66 -9.77 0.52
CA ARG A 42 3.61 -10.80 -0.46
C ARG A 42 4.01 -12.12 0.13
N ASN A 43 5.00 -12.16 0.99
CA ASN A 43 5.44 -13.38 1.58
C ASN A 43 4.41 -13.95 2.53
N GLU A 44 3.75 -13.11 3.28
CA GLU A 44 2.75 -13.57 4.20
C GLU A 44 1.56 -14.14 3.50
N GLN A 45 1.26 -13.66 2.31
CA GLN A 45 0.12 -14.13 1.60
C GLN A 45 0.49 -15.13 0.53
N GLY A 46 1.70 -15.55 0.54
CA GLY A 46 2.24 -16.26 -0.54
C GLY A 46 1.49 -17.47 -1.00
N ARG A 47 1.06 -18.33 -0.09
CA ARG A 47 0.43 -19.46 -0.49
C ARG A 47 -0.89 -19.22 -0.98
N ARG A 48 -1.58 -18.25 -0.50
CA ARG A 48 -2.85 -18.00 -0.90
C ARG A 48 -2.98 -17.12 -2.03
N ARG A 49 -2.03 -16.55 -2.49
CA ARG A 49 -2.13 -15.74 -3.55
C ARG A 49 -3.15 -14.70 -3.38
N ALA A 50 -3.12 -13.87 -2.44
CA ALA A 50 -4.05 -12.83 -2.18
C ALA A 50 -4.17 -11.97 -3.39
N LYS A 51 -5.37 -11.76 -3.88
CA LYS A 51 -5.56 -10.93 -4.97
C LYS A 51 -5.91 -9.58 -4.49
N ILE A 52 -5.26 -8.56 -4.97
CA ILE A 52 -5.55 -7.18 -4.63
C ILE A 52 -6.36 -6.64 -5.77
N VAL A 53 -7.57 -6.21 -5.50
CA VAL A 53 -8.46 -5.74 -6.55
C VAL A 53 -8.93 -4.33 -6.29
N VAL A 54 -9.40 -3.67 -7.32
CA VAL A 54 -9.91 -2.32 -7.19
C VAL A 54 -11.08 -2.34 -6.23
N GLY A 55 -11.13 -1.39 -5.35
CA GLY A 55 -12.17 -1.31 -4.34
C GLY A 55 -11.74 -1.83 -2.99
N GLU A 56 -10.62 -2.52 -2.95
CA GLU A 56 -10.14 -3.10 -1.71
C GLU A 56 -9.59 -2.03 -0.81
N ARG A 57 -9.80 -2.15 0.48
CA ARG A 57 -9.23 -1.21 1.43
C ARG A 57 -7.92 -1.76 1.94
N VAL A 58 -6.89 -0.94 1.95
CA VAL A 58 -5.55 -1.37 2.34
C VAL A 58 -4.89 -0.37 3.25
N ILE A 59 -3.81 -0.79 3.87
CA ILE A 59 -2.98 0.09 4.65
C ILE A 59 -1.67 0.22 3.89
N VAL A 60 -1.25 1.44 3.65
CA VAL A 60 -0.07 1.74 2.88
C VAL A 60 0.91 2.49 3.75
N GLU A 61 2.17 2.14 3.68
CA GLU A 61 3.20 2.89 4.40
C GLU A 61 3.83 3.87 3.44
N ILE A 62 3.88 5.10 3.84
CA ILE A 62 4.42 6.18 3.03
C ILE A 62 5.63 6.76 3.73
N THR A 63 6.67 7.08 2.99
CA THR A 63 7.84 7.65 3.60
C THR A 63 7.76 9.16 3.49
N LEU A 64 8.38 9.84 4.41
CA LEU A 64 8.39 11.27 4.36
C LEU A 64 9.19 11.77 3.17
N GLY A 65 10.09 10.95 2.68
CA GLY A 65 10.91 11.38 1.57
C GLY A 65 10.18 11.44 0.26
N ASP A 66 9.10 10.68 0.11
CA ASP A 66 8.38 10.68 -1.14
C ASP A 66 6.93 10.42 -0.83
N LEU A 67 6.19 11.48 -0.66
CA LEU A 67 4.81 11.37 -0.23
C LEU A 67 3.85 10.88 -1.31
N GLU A 68 4.35 10.70 -2.51
CA GLU A 68 3.50 10.24 -3.57
C GLU A 68 3.63 8.75 -3.81
N LYS A 69 4.49 8.09 -3.07
CA LYS A 69 4.69 6.69 -3.23
C LYS A 69 4.60 5.98 -1.91
N GLY A 70 4.14 4.78 -1.94
CA GLY A 70 4.04 4.00 -0.72
C GLY A 70 4.08 2.53 -1.00
N GLN A 71 3.94 1.73 0.05
CA GLN A 71 3.92 0.29 -0.09
C GLN A 71 2.71 -0.25 0.64
N ILE A 72 1.99 -1.14 -0.02
CA ILE A 72 0.84 -1.79 0.61
C ILE A 72 1.39 -2.84 1.55
N VAL A 73 1.07 -2.71 2.81
CA VAL A 73 1.59 -3.62 3.82
C VAL A 73 0.55 -4.55 4.40
N SER A 74 -0.72 -4.25 4.25
CA SER A 74 -1.75 -5.16 4.70
C SER A 74 -3.10 -4.71 4.19
N PHE A 75 -4.08 -5.57 4.30
CA PHE A 75 -5.44 -5.19 4.01
C PHE A 75 -5.99 -4.57 5.28
N GLU A 76 -6.89 -3.64 5.12
CA GLU A 76 -7.50 -3.04 6.27
C GLU A 76 -8.53 -4.04 6.76
N LYS A 77 -8.47 -4.42 8.04
CA LYS A 77 -9.37 -5.37 8.52
C LYS A 77 -10.69 -4.81 8.81
N LYS A 78 -11.74 -5.51 8.49
CA LYS A 78 -13.03 -5.07 8.80
C LYS A 78 -13.39 -5.70 10.04
N VAL A 79 -13.94 -5.06 10.92
CA VAL A 79 -14.29 -5.62 12.20
C VAL A 79 -15.70 -5.99 12.24
#